data_67777745545fe6b17c716c87e3908fbe
#
_entry.id   67777745545fe6b17c716c87e3908fbe
#
_cell.length_a   1.000
_cell.length_b   1.000
_cell.length_c   1.000
_cell.angle_alpha   90.00
_cell.angle_beta   90.00
_cell.angle_gamma   90.00
#
_symmetry.space_group_name_H-M   'P 1'
#
loop_
_entity.id
_entity.type
_entity.pdbx_description
1 polymer ?
#
loop_
_entity_poly.entity_id
_entity_poly.type
_entity_poly.pdbx_seq_one_letter_code
_entity_poly.pdbx_strand_id
1 'polypeptide(L)'
;MNKKTALGAAVALAVVAYGGATWYLGQRAQASYQEALEEVRKVLGAETVVSQDYQKGFFTSQAKVVLQWTPPASADASEPAPQPLRVVVNSAVRHGPLAGGALAAAVVESRFALEGLDAKAGTLLAKAQAPTLTTVHGLTGSHHMKLIVPAGELGDEEVTMRWQEMKTEFSVSGDRTQVKGNFQWPELAFSGVKKASDEEEAQGEAPSRFAMSFKGMNGDFESQIIDDLWMMAPGKGSIRFAQIDASNTPQGGTASTLLALKDLLGTTTIERNGKLLSMASSLKGKGLVGPVDFESIGFEEKFQRIDADVVKTLQVAMVESYRKDGLKAMASEEDSGKLFGLLADNAQRLAAALPAYSMKFVATLGGQQGEVSYGGEITRAPSAEEVTQAGWGPVLLKNATFHADVRLPKAWLPQLAKAAGQEEFKSEDVDGMIGMAQAAGYVRQEGDNLTSSLKMEG
;
A
#
# COMPACT_ATOMS: atom_id res chain seq x y z
N MET A 1 45.80 48.09 0.00
CA MET A 1 45.73 46.82 -0.75
C MET A 1 44.98 47.10 -2.06
N ASN A 2 45.59 46.79 -3.21
CA ASN A 2 44.99 47.07 -4.51
C ASN A 2 43.70 46.19 -4.69
N LYS A 3 42.63 46.77 -5.26
CA LYS A 3 41.34 46.05 -5.46
C LYS A 3 41.51 44.71 -6.19
N LYS A 4 42.47 44.60 -7.09
CA LYS A 4 42.81 43.35 -7.80
C LYS A 4 43.42 42.29 -6.88
N THR A 5 44.28 42.70 -5.93
CA THR A 5 44.89 41.80 -4.93
C THR A 5 43.86 41.32 -3.93
N ALA A 6 42.92 42.20 -3.51
CA ALA A 6 41.82 41.83 -2.62
C ALA A 6 40.84 40.84 -3.28
N LEU A 7 40.52 41.06 -4.56
CA LEU A 7 39.67 40.13 -5.33
C LEU A 7 40.34 38.76 -5.52
N GLY A 8 41.65 38.76 -5.88
CA GLY A 8 42.41 37.51 -5.99
C GLY A 8 42.47 36.68 -4.67
N ALA A 9 42.70 37.39 -3.55
CA ALA A 9 42.69 36.74 -2.25
C ALA A 9 41.28 36.19 -1.87
N ALA A 10 40.21 36.93 -2.17
CA ALA A 10 38.83 36.46 -1.94
C ALA A 10 38.49 35.24 -2.78
N VAL A 11 38.89 35.22 -4.07
CA VAL A 11 38.68 34.03 -4.93
C VAL A 11 39.50 32.84 -4.44
N ALA A 12 40.75 33.02 -4.02
CA ALA A 12 41.57 31.94 -3.48
C ALA A 12 40.96 31.37 -2.19
N LEU A 13 40.47 32.20 -1.27
CA LEU A 13 39.78 31.77 -0.07
C LEU A 13 38.48 31.02 -0.39
N ALA A 14 37.71 31.50 -1.36
CA ALA A 14 36.49 30.81 -1.78
C ALA A 14 36.79 29.43 -2.38
N VAL A 15 37.86 29.29 -3.19
CA VAL A 15 38.28 27.98 -3.73
C VAL A 15 38.74 27.02 -2.64
N VAL A 16 39.52 27.50 -1.66
CA VAL A 16 39.99 26.69 -0.53
C VAL A 16 38.79 26.27 0.35
N ALA A 17 37.87 27.19 0.65
CA ALA A 17 36.67 26.89 1.44
C ALA A 17 35.76 25.88 0.71
N TYR A 18 35.55 26.04 -0.60
CA TYR A 18 34.80 25.11 -1.42
C TYR A 18 35.46 23.73 -1.44
N GLY A 19 36.77 23.65 -1.68
CA GLY A 19 37.51 22.38 -1.69
C GLY A 19 37.46 21.67 -0.32
N GLY A 20 37.65 22.43 0.76
CA GLY A 20 37.54 21.92 2.14
C GLY A 20 36.14 21.42 2.46
N ALA A 21 35.12 22.17 2.09
CA ALA A 21 33.71 21.74 2.27
C ALA A 21 33.41 20.48 1.44
N THR A 22 33.85 20.42 0.17
CA THR A 22 33.67 19.25 -0.70
C THR A 22 34.34 18.00 -0.11
N TRP A 23 35.59 18.16 0.38
CA TRP A 23 36.29 17.05 1.05
C TRP A 23 35.56 16.57 2.29
N TYR A 24 35.15 17.50 3.16
CA TYR A 24 34.40 17.19 4.38
C TYR A 24 33.07 16.48 4.06
N LEU A 25 32.29 17.01 3.11
CA LEU A 25 31.01 16.42 2.70
C LEU A 25 31.21 15.05 2.04
N GLY A 26 32.31 14.82 1.33
CA GLY A 26 32.68 13.51 0.80
C GLY A 26 33.00 12.50 1.90
N GLN A 27 33.63 12.91 3.02
CA GLN A 27 33.82 12.04 4.18
C GLN A 27 32.48 11.69 4.83
N ARG A 28 31.62 12.70 5.00
CA ARG A 28 30.26 12.50 5.56
C ARG A 28 29.41 11.60 4.66
N ALA A 29 29.50 11.76 3.33
CA ALA A 29 28.77 10.90 2.39
C ALA A 29 29.17 9.42 2.52
N GLN A 30 30.46 9.13 2.69
CA GLN A 30 30.94 7.75 2.94
C GLN A 30 30.40 7.21 4.27
N ALA A 31 30.47 7.98 5.36
CA ALA A 31 29.96 7.57 6.66
C ALA A 31 28.44 7.31 6.59
N SER A 32 27.68 8.23 6.00
CA SER A 32 26.23 8.06 5.82
C SER A 32 25.84 6.86 4.95
N TYR A 33 26.67 6.54 3.94
CA TYR A 33 26.48 5.31 3.15
C TYR A 33 26.66 4.05 4.01
N GLN A 34 27.67 4.00 4.86
CA GLN A 34 27.89 2.88 5.77
C GLN A 34 26.76 2.76 6.80
N GLU A 35 26.34 3.87 7.40
CA GLU A 35 25.20 3.91 8.32
C GLU A 35 23.92 3.41 7.65
N ALA A 36 23.65 3.84 6.42
CA ALA A 36 22.48 3.37 5.66
C ALA A 36 22.52 1.85 5.41
N LEU A 37 23.68 1.29 5.09
CA LEU A 37 23.84 -0.16 4.92
C LEU A 37 23.68 -0.93 6.23
N GLU A 38 24.15 -0.37 7.36
CA GLU A 38 23.90 -0.97 8.67
C GLU A 38 22.41 -0.96 9.02
N GLU A 39 21.69 0.11 8.70
CA GLU A 39 20.22 0.14 8.87
C GLU A 39 19.53 -0.89 7.96
N VAL A 40 19.97 -1.05 6.70
CA VAL A 40 19.47 -2.11 5.82
C VAL A 40 19.69 -3.49 6.44
N ARG A 41 20.90 -3.75 6.98
CA ARG A 41 21.19 -5.02 7.67
C ARG A 41 20.34 -5.25 8.92
N LYS A 42 20.08 -4.18 9.68
CA LYS A 42 19.21 -4.26 10.86
C LYS A 42 17.76 -4.57 10.50
N VAL A 43 17.26 -4.00 9.40
CA VAL A 43 15.86 -4.16 8.98
C VAL A 43 15.64 -5.43 8.18
N LEU A 44 16.52 -5.76 7.23
CA LEU A 44 16.33 -6.88 6.28
C LEU A 44 17.16 -8.13 6.62
N GLY A 45 18.02 -8.08 7.64
CA GLY A 45 18.93 -9.14 8.00
C GLY A 45 20.35 -8.90 7.50
N ALA A 46 21.33 -9.40 8.25
CA ALA A 46 22.75 -9.20 7.94
C ALA A 46 23.17 -9.84 6.61
N GLU A 47 22.54 -10.96 6.24
CA GLU A 47 22.77 -11.72 5.02
C GLU A 47 22.26 -11.03 3.76
N THR A 48 21.37 -10.03 3.90
CA THR A 48 20.81 -9.31 2.74
C THR A 48 21.88 -8.53 1.98
N VAL A 49 22.90 -8.00 2.64
CA VAL A 49 23.99 -7.25 2.00
C VAL A 49 25.18 -8.18 1.75
N VAL A 50 25.26 -8.81 0.58
CA VAL A 50 26.30 -9.80 0.26
C VAL A 50 27.59 -9.17 -0.21
N SER A 51 27.57 -7.98 -0.77
CA SER A 51 28.79 -7.24 -1.09
C SER A 51 28.56 -5.74 -1.09
N GLN A 52 29.60 -5.01 -0.76
CA GLN A 52 29.63 -3.55 -0.83
C GLN A 52 31.01 -3.07 -1.26
N ASP A 53 31.05 -2.08 -2.11
CA ASP A 53 32.27 -1.36 -2.51
C ASP A 53 31.99 0.14 -2.51
N TYR A 54 32.96 0.95 -2.07
CA TYR A 54 32.88 2.39 -2.08
C TYR A 54 34.22 2.98 -2.50
N GLN A 55 34.28 3.48 -3.72
CA GLN A 55 35.47 4.11 -4.31
C GLN A 55 35.37 5.62 -4.16
N LYS A 56 36.14 6.14 -3.20
CA LYS A 56 36.11 7.56 -2.86
C LYS A 56 37.01 8.38 -3.80
N GLY A 57 36.44 9.42 -4.38
CA GLY A 57 37.15 10.49 -5.05
C GLY A 57 36.99 11.81 -4.33
N PHE A 58 37.58 12.88 -4.85
CA PHE A 58 37.53 14.21 -4.23
C PHE A 58 36.16 14.89 -4.47
N PHE A 59 35.71 15.00 -5.72
CA PHE A 59 34.42 15.60 -6.09
C PHE A 59 33.31 14.58 -6.26
N THR A 60 33.69 13.35 -6.55
CA THR A 60 32.74 12.27 -6.83
C THR A 60 33.22 10.99 -6.20
N SER A 61 32.29 10.11 -5.83
CA SER A 61 32.55 8.73 -5.41
C SER A 61 31.66 7.79 -6.21
N GLN A 62 32.04 6.52 -6.24
CA GLN A 62 31.22 5.45 -6.77
C GLN A 62 30.94 4.44 -5.66
N ALA A 63 29.72 3.94 -5.60
CA ALA A 63 29.33 2.91 -4.66
C ALA A 63 28.62 1.80 -5.41
N LYS A 64 28.91 0.56 -5.01
CA LYS A 64 28.19 -0.63 -5.48
C LYS A 64 27.77 -1.42 -4.26
N VAL A 65 26.49 -1.80 -4.20
CA VAL A 65 25.98 -2.74 -3.22
C VAL A 65 25.23 -3.84 -3.93
N VAL A 66 25.39 -5.08 -3.46
CA VAL A 66 24.62 -6.23 -3.91
C VAL A 66 23.76 -6.69 -2.74
N LEU A 67 22.48 -6.55 -2.92
CA LEU A 67 21.47 -7.08 -1.99
C LEU A 67 21.00 -8.42 -2.50
N GLN A 68 20.87 -9.38 -1.62
CA GLN A 68 20.41 -10.73 -1.96
C GLN A 68 19.14 -11.04 -1.17
N TRP A 69 18.19 -11.62 -1.86
CA TRP A 69 17.01 -12.19 -1.26
C TRP A 69 16.80 -13.59 -1.81
N THR A 70 16.59 -14.55 -0.91
CA THR A 70 16.28 -15.93 -1.30
C THR A 70 14.77 -16.14 -1.13
N PRO A 71 14.03 -16.42 -2.21
CA PRO A 71 12.62 -16.77 -2.10
C PRO A 71 12.43 -17.97 -1.18
N PRO A 72 11.26 -18.08 -0.53
CA PRO A 72 10.95 -19.27 0.23
C PRO A 72 10.99 -20.54 -0.63
N ALA A 73 11.46 -21.63 -0.06
CA ALA A 73 11.32 -22.94 -0.68
C ALA A 73 9.82 -23.25 -0.86
N SER A 74 9.46 -23.87 -2.00
CA SER A 74 8.11 -24.38 -2.19
C SER A 74 7.76 -25.39 -1.10
N ALA A 75 6.46 -25.48 -0.75
CA ALA A 75 5.97 -26.53 0.13
C ALA A 75 6.10 -27.93 -0.53
N ASP A 76 6.23 -27.99 -1.85
CA ASP A 76 6.49 -29.22 -2.59
C ASP A 76 7.99 -29.51 -2.60
N ALA A 77 8.38 -30.56 -1.87
CA ALA A 77 9.77 -31.02 -1.77
C ALA A 77 10.36 -31.52 -3.11
N SER A 78 9.55 -31.69 -4.15
CA SER A 78 10.01 -32.09 -5.49
C SER A 78 10.52 -30.93 -6.32
N GLU A 79 10.20 -29.68 -5.95
CA GLU A 79 10.70 -28.51 -6.65
C GLU A 79 12.14 -28.17 -6.25
N PRO A 80 12.99 -27.76 -7.20
CA PRO A 80 14.36 -27.34 -6.90
C PRO A 80 14.36 -26.11 -5.98
N ALA A 81 15.31 -26.05 -5.06
CA ALA A 81 15.46 -24.90 -4.18
C ALA A 81 15.54 -23.59 -4.98
N PRO A 82 14.79 -22.56 -4.61
CA PRO A 82 14.77 -21.31 -5.36
C PRO A 82 16.15 -20.64 -5.36
N GLN A 83 16.54 -20.13 -6.51
CA GLN A 83 17.80 -19.40 -6.63
C GLN A 83 17.66 -18.03 -5.97
N PRO A 84 18.72 -17.55 -5.29
CA PRO A 84 18.70 -16.23 -4.69
C PRO A 84 18.66 -15.14 -5.77
N LEU A 85 17.69 -14.23 -5.63
CA LEU A 85 17.60 -13.02 -6.41
C LEU A 85 18.57 -11.98 -5.87
N ARG A 86 19.35 -11.34 -6.75
CA ARG A 86 20.28 -10.28 -6.39
C ARG A 86 19.88 -8.95 -7.03
N VAL A 87 19.83 -7.90 -6.21
CA VAL A 87 19.66 -6.53 -6.66
C VAL A 87 21.01 -5.83 -6.58
N VAL A 88 21.57 -5.50 -7.72
CA VAL A 88 22.81 -4.73 -7.82
C VAL A 88 22.47 -3.27 -7.93
N VAL A 89 22.91 -2.46 -6.97
CA VAL A 89 22.73 -1.01 -6.96
C VAL A 89 24.09 -0.34 -7.24
N ASN A 90 24.20 0.32 -8.39
CA ASN A 90 25.36 1.10 -8.75
C ASN A 90 25.03 2.59 -8.57
N SER A 91 25.80 3.28 -7.73
CA SER A 91 25.54 4.66 -7.34
C SER A 91 26.73 5.56 -7.69
N ALA A 92 26.44 6.67 -8.36
CA ALA A 92 27.38 7.78 -8.55
C ALA A 92 27.05 8.89 -7.55
N VAL A 93 27.99 9.22 -6.68
CA VAL A 93 27.84 10.23 -5.62
C VAL A 93 28.62 11.47 -6.02
N ARG A 94 27.95 12.61 -6.15
CA ARG A 94 28.57 13.93 -6.35
C ARG A 94 28.59 14.67 -5.03
N HIS A 95 29.76 15.13 -4.59
CA HIS A 95 29.92 15.81 -3.32
C HIS A 95 29.58 17.29 -3.42
N GLY A 96 28.95 17.85 -2.38
CA GLY A 96 28.63 19.26 -2.26
C GLY A 96 29.83 20.16 -1.98
N PRO A 97 29.57 21.44 -1.70
CA PRO A 97 28.26 22.08 -1.51
C PRO A 97 27.49 22.41 -2.79
N LEU A 98 28.09 22.32 -3.97
CA LEU A 98 27.44 22.47 -5.28
C LEU A 98 27.45 21.14 -6.04
N ALA A 99 26.72 20.15 -5.50
CA ALA A 99 26.67 18.82 -6.06
C ALA A 99 25.76 18.78 -7.32
N GLY A 100 26.35 18.51 -8.48
CA GLY A 100 25.57 18.40 -9.73
C GLY A 100 24.78 19.66 -10.10
N GLY A 101 25.23 20.85 -9.65
CA GLY A 101 24.53 22.13 -9.87
C GLY A 101 23.48 22.47 -8.79
N ALA A 102 23.23 21.58 -7.84
CA ALA A 102 22.34 21.82 -6.70
C ALA A 102 23.14 22.24 -5.47
N LEU A 103 22.60 23.17 -4.66
CA LEU A 103 23.14 23.48 -3.33
C LEU A 103 22.74 22.34 -2.37
N ALA A 104 23.63 21.36 -2.25
CA ALA A 104 23.36 20.12 -1.50
C ALA A 104 24.65 19.56 -0.89
N ALA A 105 24.54 18.74 0.15
CA ALA A 105 25.65 18.01 0.73
C ALA A 105 26.16 16.91 -0.23
N ALA A 106 25.23 16.21 -0.89
CA ALA A 106 25.54 15.27 -1.95
C ALA A 106 24.33 15.07 -2.88
N VAL A 107 24.61 14.68 -4.12
CA VAL A 107 23.62 14.13 -5.05
C VAL A 107 24.05 12.71 -5.42
N VAL A 108 23.18 11.75 -5.22
CA VAL A 108 23.40 10.33 -5.50
C VAL A 108 22.48 9.89 -6.63
N GLU A 109 23.04 9.38 -7.70
CA GLU A 109 22.31 8.75 -8.81
C GLU A 109 22.56 7.25 -8.76
N SER A 110 21.50 6.47 -8.47
CA SER A 110 21.55 5.02 -8.36
C SER A 110 20.81 4.36 -9.51
N ARG A 111 21.39 3.29 -10.06
CA ARG A 111 20.79 2.42 -11.08
C ARG A 111 20.70 1.01 -10.53
N PHE A 112 19.58 0.36 -10.80
CA PHE A 112 19.29 -0.97 -10.30
C PHE A 112 19.40 -2.00 -11.42
N ALA A 113 20.02 -3.14 -11.11
CA ALA A 113 20.03 -4.31 -11.98
C ALA A 113 19.65 -5.54 -11.17
N LEU A 114 18.95 -6.48 -11.80
CA LEU A 114 18.59 -7.76 -11.19
C LEU A 114 19.49 -8.86 -11.74
N GLU A 115 20.01 -9.70 -10.85
CA GLU A 115 20.84 -10.87 -11.17
C GLU A 115 20.26 -12.12 -10.47
N GLY A 116 20.59 -13.30 -10.95
CA GLY A 116 20.10 -14.57 -10.38
C GLY A 116 18.69 -14.95 -10.86
N LEU A 117 18.22 -14.32 -11.91
CA LEU A 117 17.00 -14.73 -12.59
C LEU A 117 17.23 -15.96 -13.46
N ASP A 118 16.22 -16.80 -13.63
CA ASP A 118 16.27 -17.83 -14.64
C ASP A 118 16.46 -17.24 -16.06
N ALA A 119 16.85 -18.07 -17.01
CA ALA A 119 17.18 -17.62 -18.37
C ALA A 119 15.99 -16.93 -19.09
N LYS A 120 14.75 -17.36 -18.79
CA LYS A 120 13.52 -16.81 -19.36
C LYS A 120 13.26 -15.41 -18.77
N ALA A 121 13.22 -15.29 -17.47
CA ALA A 121 13.02 -14.01 -16.76
C ALA A 121 14.16 -13.02 -17.04
N GLY A 122 15.42 -13.50 -17.09
CA GLY A 122 16.58 -12.69 -17.45
C GLY A 122 16.49 -12.09 -18.86
N THR A 123 16.02 -12.88 -19.84
CA THR A 123 15.82 -12.42 -21.22
C THR A 123 14.69 -11.38 -21.33
N LEU A 124 13.62 -11.56 -20.55
CA LEU A 124 12.51 -10.60 -20.49
C LEU A 124 12.96 -9.28 -19.88
N LEU A 125 13.63 -9.32 -18.74
CA LEU A 125 14.11 -8.12 -18.04
C LEU A 125 15.21 -7.38 -18.79
N ALA A 126 16.02 -8.07 -19.60
CA ALA A 126 17.05 -7.42 -20.41
C ALA A 126 16.48 -6.42 -21.44
N LYS A 127 15.19 -6.52 -21.77
CA LYS A 127 14.47 -5.58 -22.65
C LYS A 127 13.99 -4.34 -21.90
N ALA A 128 13.82 -4.39 -20.59
CA ALA A 128 13.38 -3.26 -19.78
C ALA A 128 14.58 -2.35 -19.42
N GLN A 129 14.35 -1.05 -19.45
CA GLN A 129 15.36 -0.10 -18.98
C GLN A 129 15.44 -0.11 -17.45
N ALA A 130 16.66 -0.05 -16.91
CA ALA A 130 16.89 -0.03 -15.48
C ALA A 130 16.24 1.18 -14.80
N PRO A 131 15.54 0.99 -13.65
CA PRO A 131 15.08 2.09 -12.84
C PRO A 131 16.23 2.96 -12.35
N THR A 132 15.96 4.25 -12.15
CA THR A 132 16.92 5.21 -11.62
C THR A 132 16.36 5.90 -10.38
N LEU A 133 17.19 6.01 -9.34
CA LEU A 133 16.88 6.75 -8.13
C LEU A 133 17.88 7.89 -7.98
N THR A 134 17.39 9.14 -7.98
CA THR A 134 18.19 10.30 -7.64
C THR A 134 17.87 10.72 -6.22
N THR A 135 18.88 10.80 -5.35
CA THR A 135 18.75 11.29 -3.98
C THR A 135 19.56 12.56 -3.80
N VAL A 136 18.91 13.64 -3.41
CA VAL A 136 19.54 14.90 -3.03
C VAL A 136 19.59 14.98 -1.50
N HIS A 137 20.79 14.98 -0.95
CA HIS A 137 21.03 15.16 0.48
C HIS A 137 21.23 16.64 0.76
N GLY A 138 20.27 17.28 1.39
CA GLY A 138 20.34 18.70 1.75
C GLY A 138 21.43 19.01 2.78
N LEU A 139 21.92 20.24 2.81
CA LEU A 139 22.92 20.69 3.79
C LEU A 139 22.42 20.63 5.24
N THR A 140 21.11 20.67 5.44
CA THR A 140 20.43 20.58 6.76
C THR A 140 20.04 19.17 7.14
N GLY A 141 20.48 18.15 6.39
CA GLY A 141 20.14 16.74 6.64
C GLY A 141 18.83 16.27 6.02
N SER A 142 18.11 17.12 5.29
CA SER A 142 16.92 16.71 4.54
C SER A 142 17.30 15.83 3.36
N HIS A 143 16.36 14.97 2.94
CA HIS A 143 16.52 14.12 1.77
C HIS A 143 15.38 14.35 0.80
N HIS A 144 15.70 14.50 -0.48
CA HIS A 144 14.72 14.51 -1.56
C HIS A 144 15.08 13.41 -2.55
N MET A 145 14.14 12.53 -2.81
CA MET A 145 14.34 11.33 -3.61
C MET A 145 13.38 11.31 -4.79
N LYS A 146 13.91 10.98 -5.97
CA LYS A 146 13.16 10.85 -7.21
C LYS A 146 13.46 9.50 -7.83
N LEU A 147 12.46 8.61 -7.85
CA LEU A 147 12.51 7.32 -8.53
C LEU A 147 11.82 7.43 -9.89
N ILE A 148 12.49 6.96 -10.93
CA ILE A 148 11.92 6.81 -12.27
C ILE A 148 12.02 5.34 -12.65
N VAL A 149 10.90 4.72 -12.97
CA VAL A 149 10.82 3.41 -13.61
C VAL A 149 10.41 3.66 -15.06
N PRO A 150 11.32 3.49 -16.03
CA PRO A 150 11.00 3.71 -17.43
C PRO A 150 9.89 2.79 -17.92
N ALA A 151 9.17 3.20 -18.95
CA ALA A 151 8.15 2.37 -19.58
C ALA A 151 8.75 1.02 -20.03
N GLY A 152 7.95 -0.03 -19.92
CA GLY A 152 8.41 -1.37 -20.25
C GLY A 152 7.28 -2.36 -20.45
N GLU A 153 7.70 -3.54 -20.87
CA GLU A 153 6.83 -4.70 -21.03
C GLU A 153 7.61 -5.94 -20.57
N LEU A 154 6.98 -6.76 -19.77
CA LEU A 154 7.50 -8.05 -19.32
C LEU A 154 6.44 -9.10 -19.59
N GLY A 155 6.87 -10.27 -20.02
CA GLY A 155 5.95 -11.39 -20.16
C GLY A 155 6.27 -12.25 -21.37
N ASP A 156 5.41 -13.23 -21.56
CA ASP A 156 5.43 -14.18 -22.66
C ASP A 156 4.02 -14.33 -23.25
N GLU A 157 3.78 -15.42 -23.97
CA GLU A 157 2.48 -15.71 -24.57
C GLU A 157 1.39 -16.01 -23.55
N GLU A 158 1.78 -16.48 -22.34
CA GLU A 158 0.84 -16.84 -21.28
C GLU A 158 0.50 -15.66 -20.38
N VAL A 159 1.49 -14.83 -19.99
CA VAL A 159 1.30 -13.69 -19.10
C VAL A 159 2.11 -12.51 -19.58
N THR A 160 1.48 -11.35 -19.67
CA THR A 160 2.13 -10.09 -20.06
C THR A 160 1.80 -8.99 -19.05
N MET A 161 2.80 -8.24 -18.64
CA MET A 161 2.68 -7.01 -17.88
C MET A 161 3.29 -5.87 -18.70
N ARG A 162 2.55 -4.80 -18.90
CA ARG A 162 2.99 -3.59 -19.62
C ARG A 162 2.76 -2.37 -18.74
N TRP A 163 3.71 -1.43 -18.76
CA TRP A 163 3.55 -0.19 -18.00
C TRP A 163 4.14 1.01 -18.76
N GLN A 164 3.58 2.18 -18.50
CA GLN A 164 4.18 3.46 -18.86
C GLN A 164 5.14 3.93 -17.76
N GLU A 165 5.95 4.95 -18.07
CA GLU A 165 6.93 5.49 -17.12
C GLU A 165 6.27 5.89 -15.78
N MET A 166 6.76 5.31 -14.68
CA MET A 166 6.37 5.69 -13.32
C MET A 166 7.36 6.69 -12.75
N LYS A 167 6.85 7.72 -12.09
CA LYS A 167 7.62 8.71 -11.34
C LYS A 167 7.13 8.75 -9.90
N THR A 168 8.08 8.73 -8.97
CA THR A 168 7.80 8.93 -7.54
C THR A 168 8.79 9.93 -6.98
N GLU A 169 8.30 10.91 -6.27
CA GLU A 169 9.13 11.87 -5.56
C GLU A 169 8.72 11.88 -4.09
N PHE A 170 9.69 11.82 -3.19
CA PHE A 170 9.44 11.95 -1.76
C PHE A 170 10.57 12.69 -1.05
N SER A 171 10.22 13.32 0.04
CA SER A 171 11.12 14.14 0.84
C SER A 171 11.00 13.77 2.31
N VAL A 172 12.14 13.75 2.99
CA VAL A 172 12.25 13.56 4.43
C VAL A 172 12.92 14.81 5.00
N SER A 173 12.32 15.39 6.05
CA SER A 173 12.90 16.55 6.74
C SER A 173 14.24 16.21 7.42
N GLY A 174 15.05 17.23 7.71
CA GLY A 174 16.38 17.04 8.31
C GLY A 174 16.34 16.40 9.69
N ASP A 175 15.28 16.62 10.46
CA ASP A 175 15.00 16.00 11.74
C ASP A 175 14.29 14.63 11.62
N ARG A 176 14.01 14.19 10.39
CA ARG A 176 13.33 12.93 10.07
C ARG A 176 11.91 12.79 10.63
N THR A 177 11.30 13.90 11.03
CA THR A 177 9.94 13.89 11.61
C THR A 177 8.85 14.05 10.55
N GLN A 178 9.17 14.58 9.37
CA GLN A 178 8.20 14.79 8.30
C GLN A 178 8.60 14.01 7.05
N VAL A 179 7.64 13.31 6.48
CA VAL A 179 7.77 12.59 5.21
C VAL A 179 6.61 13.01 4.32
N LYS A 180 6.90 13.42 3.10
CA LYS A 180 5.88 13.73 2.11
C LYS A 180 6.32 13.24 0.73
N GLY A 181 5.36 12.88 -0.09
CA GLY A 181 5.67 12.41 -1.43
C GLY A 181 4.47 12.40 -2.34
N ASN A 182 4.76 12.13 -3.59
CA ASN A 182 3.78 11.91 -4.63
C ASN A 182 4.27 10.82 -5.59
N PHE A 183 3.34 10.21 -6.29
CA PHE A 183 3.67 9.33 -7.39
C PHE A 183 2.72 9.55 -8.58
N GLN A 184 3.20 9.22 -9.76
CA GLN A 184 2.44 9.23 -11.00
C GLN A 184 2.78 7.97 -11.80
N TRP A 185 1.76 7.21 -12.16
CA TRP A 185 1.88 6.04 -13.00
C TRP A 185 0.77 6.05 -14.05
N PRO A 186 1.04 6.52 -15.27
CA PRO A 186 0.00 6.75 -16.27
C PRO A 186 -0.76 5.49 -16.67
N GLU A 187 -0.07 4.34 -16.77
CA GLU A 187 -0.71 3.07 -17.11
C GLU A 187 0.09 1.87 -16.59
N LEU A 188 -0.65 0.91 -16.04
CA LEU A 188 -0.18 -0.43 -15.70
C LEU A 188 -1.22 -1.42 -16.21
N ALA A 189 -0.82 -2.38 -17.03
CA ALA A 189 -1.73 -3.38 -17.62
C ALA A 189 -1.16 -4.79 -17.44
N PHE A 190 -2.05 -5.73 -17.14
CA PHE A 190 -1.76 -7.15 -17.03
C PHE A 190 -2.69 -7.91 -17.97
N SER A 191 -2.19 -8.95 -18.60
CA SER A 191 -3.03 -9.93 -19.28
C SER A 191 -2.44 -11.32 -19.10
N GLY A 192 -3.31 -12.32 -19.00
CA GLY A 192 -2.87 -13.70 -18.83
C GLY A 192 -3.89 -14.68 -19.42
N VAL A 193 -3.42 -15.89 -19.70
CA VAL A 193 -4.26 -17.00 -20.09
C VAL A 193 -4.56 -17.85 -18.85
N LYS A 194 -5.82 -17.90 -18.45
CA LYS A 194 -6.30 -18.84 -17.46
C LYS A 194 -6.55 -20.17 -18.17
N LYS A 195 -5.74 -21.18 -17.89
CA LYS A 195 -6.03 -22.56 -18.30
C LYS A 195 -7.21 -23.05 -17.47
N ALA A 196 -8.14 -23.74 -18.06
CA ALA A 196 -9.17 -24.41 -17.30
C ALA A 196 -8.52 -25.47 -16.40
N SER A 197 -8.98 -25.61 -15.17
CA SER A 197 -8.61 -26.76 -14.33
C SER A 197 -9.29 -28.03 -14.83
N ASP A 198 -8.82 -29.20 -14.42
CA ASP A 198 -9.43 -30.48 -14.80
C ASP A 198 -10.93 -30.54 -14.47
N GLU A 199 -11.36 -29.90 -13.38
CA GLU A 199 -12.78 -29.79 -13.00
C GLU A 199 -13.57 -28.84 -13.90
N GLU A 200 -12.97 -27.68 -14.28
CA GLU A 200 -13.56 -26.72 -15.20
C GLU A 200 -13.64 -27.27 -16.62
N GLU A 201 -12.61 -28.02 -17.07
CA GLU A 201 -12.63 -28.75 -18.36
C GLU A 201 -13.72 -29.83 -18.38
N ALA A 202 -13.89 -30.54 -17.26
CA ALA A 202 -14.96 -31.55 -17.13
C ALA A 202 -16.37 -30.93 -17.18
N GLN A 203 -16.49 -29.65 -16.82
CA GLN A 203 -17.73 -28.86 -16.94
C GLN A 203 -17.88 -28.17 -18.32
N GLY A 204 -16.92 -28.36 -19.22
CA GLY A 204 -16.94 -27.77 -20.57
C GLY A 204 -16.48 -26.31 -20.63
N GLU A 205 -15.82 -25.82 -19.58
CA GLU A 205 -15.26 -24.48 -19.58
C GLU A 205 -13.99 -24.44 -20.46
N ALA A 206 -13.96 -23.50 -21.37
CA ALA A 206 -12.81 -23.27 -22.25
C ALA A 206 -11.77 -22.36 -21.55
N PRO A 207 -10.48 -22.51 -21.92
CA PRO A 207 -9.47 -21.55 -21.50
C PRO A 207 -9.92 -20.11 -21.79
N SER A 208 -9.55 -19.19 -20.93
CA SER A 208 -9.94 -17.78 -21.07
C SER A 208 -8.75 -16.85 -20.94
N ARG A 209 -8.82 -15.68 -21.56
CA ARG A 209 -7.84 -14.62 -21.39
C ARG A 209 -8.39 -13.56 -20.44
N PHE A 210 -7.70 -13.38 -19.33
CA PHE A 210 -7.94 -12.30 -18.41
C PHE A 210 -7.10 -11.08 -18.80
N ALA A 211 -7.69 -9.88 -18.70
CA ALA A 211 -6.97 -8.62 -18.85
C ALA A 211 -7.42 -7.63 -17.79
N MET A 212 -6.46 -6.90 -17.21
CA MET A 212 -6.69 -5.86 -16.23
C MET A 212 -5.81 -4.65 -16.54
N SER A 213 -6.35 -3.45 -16.42
CA SER A 213 -5.59 -2.21 -16.61
C SER A 213 -5.95 -1.15 -15.58
N PHE A 214 -4.92 -0.42 -15.16
CA PHE A 214 -5.01 0.74 -14.28
C PHE A 214 -4.48 1.94 -15.05
N LYS A 215 -5.29 2.99 -15.18
CA LYS A 215 -4.92 4.20 -15.94
C LYS A 215 -4.98 5.43 -15.08
N GLY A 216 -4.05 6.35 -15.32
CA GLY A 216 -3.99 7.65 -14.65
C GLY A 216 -3.81 7.54 -13.14
N MET A 217 -3.03 6.56 -12.67
CA MET A 217 -2.69 6.45 -11.26
C MET A 217 -1.84 7.62 -10.82
N ASN A 218 -2.26 8.29 -9.78
CA ASN A 218 -1.45 9.29 -9.08
C ASN A 218 -1.86 9.36 -7.61
N GLY A 219 -0.97 9.85 -6.78
CA GLY A 219 -1.26 10.02 -5.36
C GLY A 219 -0.25 10.93 -4.70
N ASP A 220 -0.63 11.39 -3.53
CA ASP A 220 0.20 12.19 -2.63
C ASP A 220 0.02 11.74 -1.19
N PHE A 221 1.04 11.95 -0.40
CA PHE A 221 0.98 11.70 1.03
C PHE A 221 1.86 12.68 1.80
N GLU A 222 1.46 12.97 3.02
CA GLU A 222 2.21 13.75 3.98
C GLU A 222 1.98 13.14 5.36
N SER A 223 3.06 12.81 6.07
CA SER A 223 3.01 12.17 7.38
C SER A 223 4.02 12.78 8.33
N GLN A 224 3.69 12.80 9.61
CA GLN A 224 4.56 13.21 10.68
C GLN A 224 4.91 12.00 11.57
N ILE A 225 6.19 11.62 11.59
CA ILE A 225 6.67 10.53 12.43
C ILE A 225 6.87 11.08 13.85
N ILE A 226 6.13 10.55 14.80
CA ILE A 226 6.17 10.93 16.21
C ILE A 226 6.49 9.67 17.02
N ASP A 227 7.48 9.74 17.91
CA ASP A 227 7.92 8.61 18.76
C ASP A 227 8.29 7.35 17.97
N ASP A 228 8.89 7.51 16.78
CA ASP A 228 9.26 6.44 15.83
C ASP A 228 8.06 5.61 15.32
N LEU A 229 6.85 6.10 15.49
CA LEU A 229 5.64 5.46 14.96
C LEU A 229 5.45 5.84 13.50
N TRP A 230 5.75 4.89 12.60
CA TRP A 230 5.61 5.09 11.15
C TRP A 230 4.42 4.33 10.56
N MET A 231 3.97 3.23 11.19
CA MET A 231 2.91 2.37 10.65
C MET A 231 1.53 3.06 10.60
N MET A 232 1.25 3.91 11.58
CA MET A 232 0.08 4.80 11.61
C MET A 232 0.51 6.23 11.94
N ALA A 233 1.52 6.73 11.22
CA ALA A 233 2.01 8.09 11.41
C ALA A 233 0.90 9.09 11.08
N PRO A 234 0.64 10.08 11.96
CA PRO A 234 -0.31 11.14 11.69
C PRO A 234 -0.04 11.82 10.35
N GLY A 235 -1.09 12.04 9.57
CA GLY A 235 -0.94 12.58 8.24
C GLY A 235 -2.15 12.37 7.37
N LYS A 236 -1.96 12.61 6.08
CA LYS A 236 -2.99 12.41 5.07
C LYS A 236 -2.37 11.85 3.80
N GLY A 237 -3.17 11.13 3.05
CA GLY A 237 -2.79 10.63 1.74
C GLY A 237 -3.98 10.56 0.80
N SER A 238 -3.69 10.62 -0.49
CA SER A 238 -4.68 10.40 -1.52
C SER A 238 -4.12 9.47 -2.61
N ILE A 239 -5.01 8.71 -3.23
CA ILE A 239 -4.72 7.92 -4.42
C ILE A 239 -5.88 8.09 -5.40
N ARG A 240 -5.54 8.32 -6.66
CA ARG A 240 -6.52 8.47 -7.73
C ARG A 240 -6.22 7.51 -8.87
N PHE A 241 -7.29 6.95 -9.43
CA PHE A 241 -7.26 6.21 -10.69
C PHE A 241 -8.27 6.87 -11.63
N ALA A 242 -7.82 7.25 -12.82
CA ALA A 242 -8.75 7.74 -13.84
C ALA A 242 -9.68 6.61 -14.32
N GLN A 243 -9.12 5.38 -14.43
CA GLN A 243 -9.87 4.20 -14.85
C GLN A 243 -9.21 2.91 -14.36
N ILE A 244 -10.03 1.94 -13.97
CA ILE A 244 -9.65 0.54 -13.74
C ILE A 244 -10.57 -0.33 -14.59
N ASP A 245 -9.99 -1.15 -15.47
CA ASP A 245 -10.73 -2.10 -16.28
C ASP A 245 -10.29 -3.52 -15.97
N ALA A 246 -11.24 -4.45 -15.93
CA ALA A 246 -10.97 -5.88 -15.94
C ALA A 246 -11.95 -6.57 -16.88
N SER A 247 -11.45 -7.50 -17.67
CA SER A 247 -12.24 -8.28 -18.62
C SER A 247 -11.79 -9.73 -18.67
N ASN A 248 -12.71 -10.61 -19.05
CA ASN A 248 -12.42 -12.00 -19.36
C ASN A 248 -12.91 -12.32 -20.77
N THR A 249 -12.09 -13.04 -21.54
CA THR A 249 -12.39 -13.44 -22.91
C THR A 249 -12.25 -14.95 -23.03
N PRO A 250 -13.35 -15.72 -23.06
CA PRO A 250 -13.30 -17.14 -23.33
C PRO A 250 -12.66 -17.42 -24.69
N GLN A 251 -11.99 -18.54 -24.85
CA GLN A 251 -11.39 -18.93 -26.12
C GLN A 251 -12.50 -19.09 -27.22
N GLY A 252 -12.36 -18.32 -28.30
CA GLY A 252 -13.36 -18.28 -29.34
C GLY A 252 -14.63 -17.47 -29.03
N GLY A 253 -14.72 -16.86 -27.85
CA GLY A 253 -15.84 -16.05 -27.42
C GLY A 253 -15.60 -14.54 -27.50
N THR A 254 -16.58 -13.75 -27.08
CA THR A 254 -16.49 -12.30 -26.95
C THR A 254 -16.02 -11.91 -25.56
N ALA A 255 -15.25 -10.81 -25.47
CA ALA A 255 -14.81 -10.28 -24.19
C ALA A 255 -16.02 -9.84 -23.34
N SER A 256 -16.04 -10.27 -22.09
CA SER A 256 -16.96 -9.79 -21.06
C SER A 256 -16.25 -8.83 -20.12
N THR A 257 -16.85 -7.68 -19.85
CA THR A 257 -16.34 -6.72 -18.88
C THR A 257 -16.73 -7.18 -17.49
N LEU A 258 -15.73 -7.41 -16.63
CA LEU A 258 -15.93 -7.74 -15.22
C LEU A 258 -15.98 -6.49 -14.34
N LEU A 259 -15.18 -5.51 -14.70
CA LEU A 259 -15.03 -4.25 -13.97
C LEU A 259 -14.67 -3.12 -14.93
N ALA A 260 -15.31 -1.98 -14.80
CA ALA A 260 -14.94 -0.75 -15.52
C ALA A 260 -15.22 0.46 -14.63
N LEU A 261 -14.33 0.72 -13.67
CA LEU A 261 -14.44 1.82 -12.72
C LEU A 261 -13.75 3.07 -13.25
N LYS A 262 -14.31 4.23 -12.95
CA LYS A 262 -13.80 5.55 -13.37
C LYS A 262 -13.78 6.53 -12.21
N ASP A 263 -12.86 7.50 -12.31
CA ASP A 263 -12.76 8.63 -11.38
C ASP A 263 -12.63 8.18 -9.91
N LEU A 264 -11.90 7.06 -9.67
CA LEU A 264 -11.72 6.61 -8.29
C LEU A 264 -10.77 7.56 -7.55
N LEU A 265 -11.21 7.93 -6.35
CA LEU A 265 -10.44 8.72 -5.40
C LEU A 265 -10.48 8.05 -4.03
N GLY A 266 -9.35 7.53 -3.61
CA GLY A 266 -9.11 7.09 -2.24
C GLY A 266 -8.46 8.21 -1.42
N THR A 267 -8.90 8.40 -0.18
CA THR A 267 -8.24 9.30 0.78
C THR A 267 -8.10 8.62 2.12
N THR A 268 -7.03 8.94 2.83
CA THR A 268 -6.81 8.48 4.20
C THR A 268 -6.29 9.64 5.03
N THR A 269 -6.81 9.79 6.24
CA THR A 269 -6.32 10.74 7.24
C THR A 269 -6.08 10.00 8.53
N ILE A 270 -4.92 10.21 9.14
CA ILE A 270 -4.55 9.67 10.45
C ILE A 270 -4.28 10.86 11.36
N GLU A 271 -4.96 10.88 12.48
CA GLU A 271 -4.82 11.92 13.51
C GLU A 271 -4.33 11.32 14.81
N ARG A 272 -3.57 12.09 15.57
CA ARG A 272 -3.12 11.71 16.88
C ARG A 272 -3.57 12.72 17.93
N ASN A 273 -4.21 12.24 18.97
CA ASN A 273 -4.58 13.03 20.14
C ASN A 273 -3.97 12.38 21.41
N GLY A 274 -2.86 12.93 21.86
CA GLY A 274 -2.08 12.34 22.94
C GLY A 274 -1.56 10.95 22.58
N LYS A 275 -2.06 9.93 23.28
CA LYS A 275 -1.73 8.51 23.04
C LYS A 275 -2.70 7.80 22.12
N LEU A 276 -3.73 8.48 21.64
CA LEU A 276 -4.77 7.88 20.80
C LEU A 276 -4.59 8.27 19.35
N LEU A 277 -4.76 7.29 18.47
CA LEU A 277 -4.78 7.44 17.03
C LEU A 277 -6.20 7.26 16.51
N SER A 278 -6.53 7.99 15.47
CA SER A 278 -7.76 7.80 14.69
C SER A 278 -7.43 7.81 13.22
N MET A 279 -8.05 6.92 12.46
CA MET A 279 -7.91 6.82 11.01
C MET A 279 -9.28 6.96 10.36
N ALA A 280 -9.36 7.75 9.32
CA ALA A 280 -10.51 7.84 8.43
C ALA A 280 -10.05 7.62 7.00
N SER A 281 -10.69 6.66 6.32
CA SER A 281 -10.44 6.36 4.92
C SER A 281 -11.72 6.50 4.12
N SER A 282 -11.60 6.94 2.87
CA SER A 282 -12.73 6.95 1.94
C SER A 282 -12.29 6.52 0.56
N LEU A 283 -13.19 5.90 -0.18
CA LEU A 283 -13.05 5.59 -1.60
C LEU A 283 -14.32 6.06 -2.31
N LYS A 284 -14.18 6.80 -3.40
CA LYS A 284 -15.31 7.25 -4.23
C LYS A 284 -15.00 7.02 -5.69
N GLY A 285 -16.02 6.70 -6.47
CA GLY A 285 -15.89 6.47 -7.89
C GLY A 285 -17.24 6.18 -8.54
N LYS A 286 -17.22 5.69 -9.76
CA LYS A 286 -18.41 5.26 -10.52
C LYS A 286 -18.02 4.18 -11.51
N GLY A 287 -19.00 3.50 -12.07
CA GLY A 287 -18.82 2.58 -13.19
C GLY A 287 -19.37 1.20 -12.94
N LEU A 288 -19.00 0.27 -13.81
CA LEU A 288 -19.54 -1.06 -13.93
C LEU A 288 -18.83 -2.05 -13.01
N VAL A 289 -19.60 -2.81 -12.26
CA VAL A 289 -19.15 -3.95 -11.44
C VAL A 289 -20.01 -5.16 -11.81
N GLY A 290 -19.41 -6.15 -12.46
CA GLY A 290 -20.21 -7.20 -13.11
C GLY A 290 -21.16 -6.60 -14.15
N PRO A 291 -22.44 -6.95 -14.15
CA PRO A 291 -23.44 -6.37 -15.05
C PRO A 291 -24.09 -5.07 -14.52
N VAL A 292 -23.70 -4.56 -13.35
CA VAL A 292 -24.33 -3.41 -12.70
C VAL A 292 -23.51 -2.15 -12.91
N ASP A 293 -24.10 -1.13 -13.53
CA ASP A 293 -23.47 0.16 -13.78
C ASP A 293 -23.91 1.18 -12.71
N PHE A 294 -23.02 1.47 -11.79
CA PHE A 294 -23.23 2.43 -10.71
C PHE A 294 -22.87 3.86 -11.14
N GLU A 295 -23.79 4.78 -11.01
CA GLU A 295 -23.57 6.22 -11.23
C GLU A 295 -22.62 6.82 -10.19
N SER A 296 -22.60 6.26 -8.99
CA SER A 296 -21.64 6.56 -7.95
C SER A 296 -21.45 5.37 -6.99
N ILE A 297 -20.24 5.22 -6.49
CA ILE A 297 -19.87 4.27 -5.44
C ILE A 297 -19.07 5.05 -4.41
N GLY A 298 -19.39 4.88 -3.14
CA GLY A 298 -18.68 5.47 -2.02
C GLY A 298 -18.50 4.46 -0.89
N PHE A 299 -17.30 4.43 -0.33
CA PHE A 299 -16.94 3.65 0.84
C PHE A 299 -16.25 4.57 1.84
N GLU A 300 -16.67 4.54 3.09
CA GLU A 300 -16.04 5.28 4.19
C GLU A 300 -15.79 4.33 5.35
N GLU A 301 -14.61 4.41 5.94
CA GLU A 301 -14.19 3.61 7.08
C GLU A 301 -13.52 4.50 8.11
N LYS A 302 -13.81 4.27 9.39
CA LYS A 302 -13.21 5.01 10.50
C LYS A 302 -12.84 4.07 11.63
N PHE A 303 -11.60 4.19 12.07
CA PHE A 303 -11.10 3.63 13.32
C PHE A 303 -10.78 4.78 14.26
N GLN A 304 -11.27 4.75 15.47
CA GLN A 304 -11.08 5.83 16.42
C GLN A 304 -10.52 5.31 17.75
N ARG A 305 -9.70 6.12 18.39
CA ARG A 305 -9.19 5.86 19.74
C ARG A 305 -8.38 4.56 19.85
N ILE A 306 -7.47 4.35 18.89
CA ILE A 306 -6.51 3.23 18.94
C ILE A 306 -5.30 3.67 19.77
N ASP A 307 -4.88 2.85 20.72
CA ASP A 307 -3.70 3.14 21.55
C ASP A 307 -2.41 3.08 20.72
N ALA A 308 -1.67 4.20 20.66
CA ALA A 308 -0.46 4.33 19.83
C ALA A 308 0.69 3.41 20.29
N ASP A 309 0.78 3.09 21.56
CA ASP A 309 1.83 2.19 22.05
C ASP A 309 1.54 0.73 21.66
N VAL A 310 0.25 0.35 21.54
CA VAL A 310 -0.13 -0.96 20.99
C VAL A 310 0.24 -1.04 19.51
N VAL A 311 -0.04 0.01 18.73
CA VAL A 311 0.37 0.07 17.31
C VAL A 311 1.90 -0.02 17.19
N LYS A 312 2.65 0.64 18.07
CA LYS A 312 4.11 0.54 18.10
C LYS A 312 4.59 -0.87 18.45
N THR A 313 3.93 -1.57 19.36
CA THR A 313 4.23 -2.98 19.66
C THR A 313 4.04 -3.87 18.44
N LEU A 314 2.92 -3.70 17.71
CA LEU A 314 2.67 -4.42 16.45
C LEU A 314 3.69 -4.07 15.37
N GLN A 315 4.06 -2.80 15.25
CA GLN A 315 5.10 -2.33 14.33
C GLN A 315 6.44 -3.03 14.59
N VAL A 316 6.88 -3.12 15.85
CA VAL A 316 8.12 -3.81 16.22
C VAL A 316 8.04 -5.29 15.88
N ALA A 317 6.96 -5.96 16.26
CA ALA A 317 6.78 -7.38 15.98
C ALA A 317 6.76 -7.67 14.47
N MET A 318 6.13 -6.82 13.68
CA MET A 318 6.12 -6.94 12.22
C MET A 318 7.52 -6.79 11.63
N VAL A 319 8.33 -5.83 12.12
CA VAL A 319 9.73 -5.67 11.71
C VAL A 319 10.57 -6.89 12.09
N GLU A 320 10.36 -7.45 13.28
CA GLU A 320 11.06 -8.66 13.72
C GLU A 320 10.68 -9.89 12.88
N SER A 321 9.41 -10.03 12.53
CA SER A 321 8.94 -11.08 11.63
C SER A 321 9.57 -10.95 10.24
N TYR A 322 9.62 -9.74 9.68
CA TYR A 322 10.32 -9.48 8.42
C TYR A 322 11.82 -9.80 8.47
N ARG A 323 12.50 -9.52 9.59
CA ARG A 323 13.91 -9.86 9.76
C ARG A 323 14.14 -11.35 9.75
N LYS A 324 13.22 -12.11 10.37
CA LYS A 324 13.35 -13.57 10.50
C LYS A 324 12.97 -14.31 9.22
N ASP A 325 11.84 -13.95 8.63
CA ASP A 325 11.16 -14.75 7.61
C ASP A 325 11.06 -14.03 6.25
N GLY A 326 11.58 -12.79 6.13
CA GLY A 326 11.55 -11.98 4.92
C GLY A 326 10.10 -11.73 4.45
N LEU A 327 9.89 -11.72 3.13
CA LEU A 327 8.54 -11.52 2.56
C LEU A 327 7.56 -12.68 2.85
N LYS A 328 8.05 -13.85 3.30
CA LYS A 328 7.21 -14.95 3.76
C LYS A 328 6.34 -14.56 4.94
N ALA A 329 6.86 -13.70 5.82
CA ALA A 329 6.12 -13.23 6.99
C ALA A 329 4.73 -12.68 6.64
N MET A 330 4.57 -12.07 5.46
CA MET A 330 3.28 -11.52 5.01
C MET A 330 2.22 -12.58 4.68
N ALA A 331 2.65 -13.80 4.33
CA ALA A 331 1.77 -14.88 3.88
C ALA A 331 1.73 -16.06 4.89
N SER A 332 2.47 -15.97 6.00
CA SER A 332 2.58 -17.02 6.99
C SER A 332 1.39 -17.02 7.95
N GLU A 333 0.70 -18.16 8.07
CA GLU A 333 -0.33 -18.35 9.10
C GLU A 333 0.26 -18.23 10.52
N GLU A 334 1.50 -18.66 10.73
CA GLU A 334 2.21 -18.56 12.01
C GLU A 334 2.43 -17.10 12.42
N ASP A 335 2.85 -16.23 11.50
CA ASP A 335 3.07 -14.82 11.79
C ASP A 335 1.76 -14.05 11.96
N SER A 336 0.73 -14.42 11.20
CA SER A 336 -0.64 -13.93 11.46
C SER A 336 -1.11 -14.33 12.85
N GLY A 337 -0.87 -15.57 13.27
CA GLY A 337 -1.17 -16.05 14.63
C GLY A 337 -0.42 -15.27 15.72
N LYS A 338 0.85 -14.92 15.52
CA LYS A 338 1.63 -14.10 16.45
C LYS A 338 1.07 -12.70 16.58
N LEU A 339 0.68 -12.05 15.46
CA LEU A 339 0.06 -10.72 15.49
C LEU A 339 -1.29 -10.75 16.20
N PHE A 340 -2.11 -11.78 15.98
CA PHE A 340 -3.36 -11.97 16.72
C PHE A 340 -3.10 -12.22 18.22
N GLY A 341 -2.06 -12.98 18.57
CA GLY A 341 -1.64 -13.16 19.95
C GLY A 341 -1.25 -11.84 20.62
N LEU A 342 -0.47 -11.00 19.95
CA LEU A 342 -0.10 -9.68 20.46
C LEU A 342 -1.31 -8.74 20.62
N LEU A 343 -2.28 -8.80 19.73
CA LEU A 343 -3.55 -8.07 19.89
C LEU A 343 -4.31 -8.57 21.10
N ALA A 344 -4.39 -9.89 21.31
CA ALA A 344 -5.03 -10.49 22.49
C ALA A 344 -4.32 -10.09 23.79
N ASP A 345 -3.00 -10.12 23.83
CA ASP A 345 -2.19 -9.68 24.99
C ASP A 345 -2.38 -8.19 25.33
N ASN A 346 -2.66 -7.37 24.31
CA ASN A 346 -2.93 -5.94 24.47
C ASN A 346 -4.42 -5.58 24.48
N ALA A 347 -5.32 -6.57 24.46
CA ALA A 347 -6.77 -6.36 24.34
C ALA A 347 -7.33 -5.48 25.48
N GLN A 348 -6.84 -5.66 26.72
CA GLN A 348 -7.24 -4.86 27.87
C GLN A 348 -6.87 -3.37 27.68
N ARG A 349 -5.70 -3.11 27.13
CA ARG A 349 -5.21 -1.75 26.86
C ARG A 349 -5.96 -1.12 25.69
N LEU A 350 -6.21 -1.88 24.63
CA LEU A 350 -7.05 -1.44 23.52
C LEU A 350 -8.46 -1.09 23.99
N ALA A 351 -9.08 -1.97 24.78
CA ALA A 351 -10.43 -1.75 25.33
C ALA A 351 -10.49 -0.53 26.25
N ALA A 352 -9.42 -0.25 27.02
CA ALA A 352 -9.34 0.93 27.89
C ALA A 352 -9.32 2.25 27.12
N ALA A 353 -8.91 2.24 25.86
CA ALA A 353 -8.96 3.40 24.98
C ALA A 353 -10.37 3.69 24.45
N LEU A 354 -11.35 2.82 24.71
CA LEU A 354 -12.74 2.87 24.24
C LEU A 354 -12.79 3.02 22.70
N PRO A 355 -12.19 2.10 21.93
CA PRO A 355 -12.11 2.21 20.48
C PRO A 355 -13.50 2.17 19.86
N ALA A 356 -13.62 2.85 18.70
CA ALA A 356 -14.82 2.78 17.87
C ALA A 356 -14.40 2.47 16.43
N TYR A 357 -15.29 1.72 15.76
CA TYR A 357 -15.20 1.40 14.35
C TYR A 357 -16.50 1.75 13.66
N SER A 358 -16.43 2.32 12.47
CA SER A 358 -17.61 2.47 11.61
C SER A 358 -17.22 2.31 10.14
N MET A 359 -18.12 1.71 9.39
CA MET A 359 -18.05 1.57 7.94
C MET A 359 -19.39 2.01 7.32
N LYS A 360 -19.28 2.66 6.18
CA LYS A 360 -20.42 3.09 5.39
C LYS A 360 -20.15 2.88 3.92
N PHE A 361 -21.05 2.17 3.25
CA PHE A 361 -21.07 2.00 1.82
C PHE A 361 -22.30 2.72 1.26
N VAL A 362 -22.11 3.51 0.22
CA VAL A 362 -23.17 4.26 -0.48
C VAL A 362 -23.01 4.04 -1.97
N ALA A 363 -24.08 3.75 -2.67
CA ALA A 363 -24.06 3.69 -4.12
C ALA A 363 -25.30 4.29 -4.73
N THR A 364 -25.21 4.76 -5.99
CA THR A 364 -26.34 5.24 -6.76
C THR A 364 -26.50 4.37 -8.00
N LEU A 365 -27.70 3.88 -8.22
CA LEU A 365 -28.06 3.04 -9.35
C LEU A 365 -29.46 3.42 -9.83
N GLY A 366 -29.62 3.77 -11.12
CA GLY A 366 -30.89 4.23 -11.69
C GLY A 366 -31.42 5.50 -11.03
N GLY A 367 -30.56 6.45 -10.67
CA GLY A 367 -30.91 7.69 -9.98
C GLY A 367 -31.31 7.54 -8.52
N GLN A 368 -31.28 6.31 -7.97
CA GLN A 368 -31.66 6.03 -6.58
C GLN A 368 -30.44 5.67 -5.74
N GLN A 369 -30.40 6.17 -4.51
CA GLN A 369 -29.29 5.94 -3.60
C GLN A 369 -29.61 4.84 -2.59
N GLY A 370 -28.73 3.85 -2.50
CA GLY A 370 -28.71 2.84 -1.44
C GLY A 370 -27.54 3.05 -0.48
N GLU A 371 -27.71 2.60 0.73
CA GLU A 371 -26.71 2.75 1.81
C GLU A 371 -26.69 1.49 2.69
N VAL A 372 -25.49 1.08 3.08
CA VAL A 372 -25.24 0.07 4.11
C VAL A 372 -24.20 0.65 5.06
N SER A 373 -24.52 0.67 6.34
CA SER A 373 -23.56 1.08 7.37
C SER A 373 -23.56 0.12 8.53
N TYR A 374 -22.41 -0.09 9.12
CA TYR A 374 -22.28 -0.80 10.38
C TYR A 374 -21.13 -0.21 11.21
N GLY A 375 -21.21 -0.41 12.50
CA GLY A 375 -20.18 0.03 13.41
C GLY A 375 -20.41 -0.44 14.82
N GLY A 376 -19.45 -0.10 15.67
CA GLY A 376 -19.54 -0.38 17.09
C GLY A 376 -18.50 0.41 17.86
N GLU A 377 -18.73 0.55 19.13
CA GLU A 377 -17.77 1.17 20.04
C GLU A 377 -17.80 0.49 21.41
N ILE A 378 -16.65 0.43 22.04
CA ILE A 378 -16.57 0.04 23.45
C ILE A 378 -16.97 1.26 24.29
N THR A 379 -18.06 1.12 25.03
CA THR A 379 -18.64 2.22 25.83
C THR A 379 -18.09 2.28 27.25
N ARG A 380 -17.59 1.14 27.74
CA ARG A 380 -16.96 1.02 29.06
C ARG A 380 -15.76 0.07 28.97
N ALA A 381 -14.64 0.47 29.52
CA ALA A 381 -13.46 -0.39 29.64
C ALA A 381 -13.76 -1.59 30.54
N PRO A 382 -13.64 -2.85 30.06
CA PRO A 382 -13.82 -4.02 30.91
C PRO A 382 -12.71 -4.09 31.96
N SER A 383 -13.02 -4.63 33.13
CA SER A 383 -11.98 -4.95 34.13
C SER A 383 -11.30 -6.29 33.78
N ALA A 384 -10.06 -6.46 34.24
CA ALA A 384 -9.34 -7.73 34.07
C ALA A 384 -10.07 -8.90 34.75
N GLU A 385 -10.76 -8.66 35.85
CA GLU A 385 -11.55 -9.66 36.57
C GLU A 385 -12.77 -10.11 35.75
N GLU A 386 -13.52 -9.18 35.13
CA GLU A 386 -14.64 -9.50 34.23
C GLU A 386 -14.18 -10.38 33.05
N VAL A 387 -13.04 -10.02 32.45
CA VAL A 387 -12.48 -10.79 31.32
C VAL A 387 -12.02 -12.19 31.77
N THR A 388 -11.41 -12.31 32.95
CA THR A 388 -10.96 -13.60 33.49
C THR A 388 -12.14 -14.54 33.78
N GLN A 389 -13.24 -13.97 34.30
CA GLN A 389 -14.44 -14.77 34.68
C GLN A 389 -15.30 -15.18 33.48
N ALA A 390 -15.50 -14.29 32.50
CA ALA A 390 -16.46 -14.51 31.43
C ALA A 390 -15.83 -14.66 30.04
N GLY A 391 -14.55 -14.33 29.88
CA GLY A 391 -13.88 -14.24 28.59
C GLY A 391 -14.23 -12.97 27.79
N TRP A 392 -13.48 -12.68 26.73
CA TRP A 392 -13.64 -11.46 25.94
C TRP A 392 -15.00 -11.35 25.24
N GLY A 393 -15.53 -12.43 24.67
CA GLY A 393 -16.76 -12.39 23.89
C GLY A 393 -17.96 -11.83 24.69
N PRO A 394 -18.38 -12.46 25.78
CA PRO A 394 -19.47 -11.95 26.61
C PRO A 394 -19.21 -10.57 27.19
N VAL A 395 -17.95 -10.28 27.56
CA VAL A 395 -17.58 -9.00 28.14
C VAL A 395 -17.67 -7.86 27.11
N LEU A 396 -17.24 -8.08 25.86
CA LEU A 396 -17.43 -7.11 24.79
C LEU A 396 -18.89 -6.85 24.49
N LEU A 397 -19.71 -7.91 24.41
CA LEU A 397 -21.16 -7.77 24.20
C LEU A 397 -21.83 -6.93 25.30
N LYS A 398 -21.35 -7.02 26.53
CA LYS A 398 -21.87 -6.24 27.66
C LYS A 398 -21.36 -4.80 27.72
N ASN A 399 -20.23 -4.51 27.12
CA ASN A 399 -19.55 -3.22 27.26
C ASN A 399 -19.36 -2.49 25.90
N ALA A 400 -20.08 -2.92 24.88
CA ALA A 400 -20.03 -2.30 23.56
C ALA A 400 -21.44 -2.06 23.01
N THR A 401 -21.54 -1.08 22.14
CA THR A 401 -22.70 -0.90 21.27
C THR A 401 -22.34 -1.32 19.86
N PHE A 402 -23.30 -1.93 19.17
CA PHE A 402 -23.20 -2.27 17.76
C PHE A 402 -24.43 -1.75 17.03
N HIS A 403 -24.25 -1.27 15.84
CA HIS A 403 -25.34 -0.89 14.95
C HIS A 403 -25.05 -1.37 13.53
N ALA A 404 -26.10 -1.72 12.82
CA ALA A 404 -26.06 -1.99 11.40
C ALA A 404 -27.35 -1.46 10.77
N ASP A 405 -27.22 -0.62 9.77
CA ASP A 405 -28.32 0.00 9.06
C ASP A 405 -28.21 -0.30 7.58
N VAL A 406 -29.31 -0.68 6.98
CA VAL A 406 -29.42 -0.94 5.56
C VAL A 406 -30.59 -0.13 5.02
N ARG A 407 -30.36 0.58 3.92
CA ARG A 407 -31.39 1.27 3.14
C ARG A 407 -31.14 0.98 1.68
N LEU A 408 -32.00 0.21 1.06
CA LEU A 408 -31.87 -0.18 -0.34
C LEU A 408 -33.12 0.20 -1.13
N PRO A 409 -33.00 0.87 -2.26
CA PRO A 409 -34.11 1.09 -3.17
C PRO A 409 -34.68 -0.26 -3.65
N LYS A 410 -36.00 -0.43 -3.59
CA LYS A 410 -36.66 -1.65 -4.05
C LYS A 410 -36.35 -1.94 -5.53
N ALA A 411 -36.19 -0.90 -6.35
CA ALA A 411 -35.84 -1.00 -7.77
C ALA A 411 -34.46 -1.62 -8.03
N TRP A 412 -33.59 -1.71 -7.02
CA TRP A 412 -32.28 -2.36 -7.18
C TRP A 412 -32.38 -3.88 -7.19
N LEU A 413 -33.35 -4.47 -6.47
CA LEU A 413 -33.42 -5.91 -6.27
C LEU A 413 -33.44 -6.73 -7.55
N PRO A 414 -34.24 -6.38 -8.60
CA PRO A 414 -34.20 -7.11 -9.86
C PRO A 414 -32.84 -7.02 -10.57
N GLN A 415 -32.17 -5.88 -10.48
CA GLN A 415 -30.87 -5.67 -11.12
C GLN A 415 -29.76 -6.46 -10.38
N LEU A 416 -29.80 -6.49 -9.04
CA LEU A 416 -28.88 -7.25 -8.23
C LEU A 416 -29.12 -8.77 -8.38
N ALA A 417 -30.36 -9.21 -8.45
CA ALA A 417 -30.71 -10.61 -8.71
C ALA A 417 -30.20 -11.09 -10.06
N LYS A 418 -30.41 -10.28 -11.11
CA LYS A 418 -29.84 -10.55 -12.44
C LYS A 418 -28.31 -10.60 -12.40
N ALA A 419 -27.66 -9.71 -11.67
CA ALA A 419 -26.23 -9.71 -11.46
C ALA A 419 -25.72 -10.97 -10.74
N ALA A 420 -26.56 -11.57 -9.87
CA ALA A 420 -26.28 -12.83 -9.20
C ALA A 420 -26.60 -14.07 -10.05
N GLY A 421 -26.88 -13.92 -11.36
CA GLY A 421 -27.15 -15.01 -12.28
C GLY A 421 -28.59 -15.55 -12.21
N GLN A 422 -29.50 -14.84 -11.54
CA GLN A 422 -30.92 -15.21 -11.46
C GLN A 422 -31.70 -14.54 -12.58
N GLU A 423 -31.51 -15.02 -13.83
CA GLU A 423 -32.10 -14.39 -15.02
C GLU A 423 -33.64 -14.42 -15.04
N GLU A 424 -34.28 -15.38 -14.38
CA GLU A 424 -35.75 -15.53 -14.32
C GLU A 424 -36.41 -14.83 -13.13
N PHE A 425 -35.66 -13.99 -12.38
CA PHE A 425 -36.18 -13.34 -11.18
C PHE A 425 -37.24 -12.28 -11.55
N LYS A 426 -38.52 -12.60 -11.25
CA LYS A 426 -39.66 -11.73 -11.58
C LYS A 426 -39.95 -10.73 -10.46
N SER A 427 -40.57 -9.61 -10.81
CA SER A 427 -41.00 -8.59 -9.86
C SER A 427 -41.92 -9.15 -8.76
N GLU A 428 -42.74 -10.15 -9.09
CA GLU A 428 -43.64 -10.83 -8.14
C GLU A 428 -42.87 -11.63 -7.09
N ASP A 429 -41.72 -12.24 -7.47
CA ASP A 429 -40.86 -12.95 -6.53
C ASP A 429 -40.24 -12.00 -5.51
N VAL A 430 -39.84 -10.79 -6.01
CA VAL A 430 -39.34 -9.73 -5.14
C VAL A 430 -40.37 -9.33 -4.09
N ASP A 431 -41.63 -9.10 -4.49
CA ASP A 431 -42.68 -8.72 -3.57
C ASP A 431 -42.98 -9.78 -2.54
N GLY A 432 -42.95 -11.06 -2.97
CA GLY A 432 -43.10 -12.20 -2.08
C GLY A 432 -41.98 -12.28 -1.03
N MET A 433 -40.74 -12.14 -1.45
CA MET A 433 -39.56 -12.13 -0.54
C MET A 433 -39.58 -10.96 0.44
N ILE A 434 -39.95 -9.78 -0.03
CA ILE A 434 -40.11 -8.58 0.82
C ILE A 434 -41.19 -8.83 1.85
N GLY A 435 -42.35 -9.37 1.44
CA GLY A 435 -43.48 -9.69 2.34
C GLY A 435 -43.07 -10.67 3.44
N MET A 436 -42.29 -11.71 3.09
CA MET A 436 -41.77 -12.67 4.09
C MET A 436 -40.80 -12.00 5.06
N ALA A 437 -39.86 -11.20 4.55
CA ALA A 437 -38.88 -10.48 5.37
C ALA A 437 -39.55 -9.45 6.31
N GLN A 438 -40.61 -8.77 5.84
CA GLN A 438 -41.44 -7.88 6.65
C GLN A 438 -42.20 -8.62 7.72
N ALA A 439 -42.83 -9.74 7.38
CA ALA A 439 -43.56 -10.58 8.33
C ALA A 439 -42.63 -11.13 9.44
N ALA A 440 -41.38 -11.43 9.10
CA ALA A 440 -40.35 -11.84 10.05
C ALA A 440 -39.74 -10.66 10.85
N GLY A 441 -40.12 -9.42 10.54
CA GLY A 441 -39.61 -8.23 11.23
C GLY A 441 -38.19 -7.79 10.84
N TYR A 442 -37.59 -8.40 9.83
CA TYR A 442 -36.22 -8.09 9.41
C TYR A 442 -36.12 -6.82 8.55
N VAL A 443 -37.19 -6.47 7.82
CA VAL A 443 -37.22 -5.36 6.89
C VAL A 443 -38.48 -4.53 7.08
N ARG A 444 -38.35 -3.20 6.91
CA ARG A 444 -39.50 -2.28 6.80
C ARG A 444 -39.46 -1.64 5.43
N GLN A 445 -40.61 -1.30 4.89
CA GLN A 445 -40.71 -0.51 3.68
C GLN A 445 -41.02 0.93 4.04
N GLU A 446 -40.19 1.85 3.60
CA GLU A 446 -40.33 3.29 3.78
C GLU A 446 -40.34 3.96 2.40
N GLY A 447 -41.55 4.17 1.85
CA GLY A 447 -41.73 4.61 0.48
C GLY A 447 -41.19 3.57 -0.50
N ASP A 448 -40.24 4.00 -1.36
CA ASP A 448 -39.56 3.12 -2.34
C ASP A 448 -38.33 2.41 -1.79
N ASN A 449 -38.00 2.58 -0.50
CA ASN A 449 -36.84 1.97 0.12
C ASN A 449 -37.23 0.83 1.05
N LEU A 450 -36.38 -0.15 1.10
CA LEU A 450 -36.35 -1.20 2.11
C LEU A 450 -35.33 -0.80 3.16
N THR A 451 -35.75 -0.78 4.42
CA THR A 451 -34.89 -0.43 5.55
C THR A 451 -34.79 -1.57 6.54
N SER A 452 -33.63 -1.77 7.09
CA SER A 452 -33.37 -2.67 8.21
C SER A 452 -32.41 -1.96 9.16
N SER A 453 -32.69 -2.07 10.46
CA SER A 453 -31.81 -1.51 11.49
C SER A 453 -31.67 -2.51 12.63
N LEU A 454 -30.42 -2.79 12.98
CA LEU A 454 -30.07 -3.58 14.16
C LEU A 454 -29.28 -2.69 15.11
N LYS A 455 -29.71 -2.62 16.35
CA LYS A 455 -28.97 -1.97 17.43
C LYS A 455 -28.88 -2.92 18.60
N MET A 456 -27.64 -3.13 19.05
CA MET A 456 -27.33 -3.90 20.25
C MET A 456 -26.63 -2.97 21.23
N GLU A 457 -27.15 -2.88 22.44
CA GLU A 457 -26.58 -2.12 23.55
C GLU A 457 -26.26 -3.11 24.66
N GLY A 458 -25.03 -3.08 25.14
CA GLY A 458 -24.57 -3.93 26.23
C GLY A 458 -24.94 -3.41 27.61
#